data_130c8ac3fcd8e8740b297b3261dd4bb9
#
_entry.id   130c8ac3fcd8e8740b297b3261dd4bb9
#
_cell.length_a   1.000
_cell.length_b   1.000
_cell.length_c   1.000
_cell.angle_alpha   90.00
_cell.angle_beta   90.00
_cell.angle_gamma   90.00
#
_symmetry.space_group_name_H-M   'P 1'
#
loop_
_entity.id
_entity.type
_entity.pdbx_description
1 polymer ?
#
loop_
_entity_poly.entity_id
_entity_poly.type
_entity_poly.pdbx_seq_one_letter_code
_entity_poly.pdbx_strand_id
1 'polypeptide(L)'
;MVLLAAAALKSWWDGASGPAIGRPSPPPIGGSPQPIAARVLKVVDGDTFDARIEIKPGLRVTTRVRLRGVDAPELHAACDEERIGAEAAQRALRAILAEGGVTIHDLGEDKYGRLLGTVATRATPNVSEALVAKGVARRYDGGRRTGWC
;
A
#
# COMPACT_ATOMS: atom_id res chain seq x y z
N MET A 1 15.47 84.84 32.83
CA MET A 1 14.27 83.97 32.64
C MET A 1 14.38 83.29 31.33
N VAL A 2 14.71 82.03 31.33
CA VAL A 2 14.90 81.21 30.13
C VAL A 2 13.77 80.19 30.13
N LEU A 3 12.88 80.27 29.12
CA LEU A 3 11.84 79.31 28.88
C LEU A 3 12.39 78.17 27.98
N LEU A 4 12.50 77.00 28.53
CA LEU A 4 12.83 75.78 27.81
C LEU A 4 11.58 75.28 27.11
N ALA A 5 11.60 75.25 25.77
CA ALA A 5 10.60 74.57 24.95
C ALA A 5 11.00 73.11 24.79
N ALA A 6 10.19 72.22 25.36
CA ALA A 6 10.33 70.78 25.14
C ALA A 6 9.73 70.38 23.78
N ALA A 7 10.56 69.96 22.83
CA ALA A 7 10.11 69.45 21.59
C ALA A 7 9.75 67.97 21.78
N ALA A 8 8.46 67.62 21.57
CA ALA A 8 7.94 66.29 21.59
C ALA A 8 8.35 65.57 20.29
N LEU A 9 9.21 64.61 20.42
CA LEU A 9 9.51 63.60 19.34
C LEU A 9 8.32 62.65 19.23
N LYS A 10 7.44 62.90 18.27
CA LYS A 10 6.41 61.95 17.88
C LYS A 10 7.05 60.78 17.17
N SER A 11 6.96 59.60 17.76
CA SER A 11 7.38 58.33 17.22
C SER A 11 6.57 57.96 15.96
N TRP A 12 7.26 57.78 14.86
CA TRP A 12 6.72 57.39 13.57
C TRP A 12 6.55 55.85 13.48
N TRP A 13 5.97 55.19 14.48
CA TRP A 13 5.77 53.77 14.51
C TRP A 13 4.30 53.35 14.49
N ASP A 14 3.43 54.14 13.84
CA ASP A 14 2.07 53.70 13.63
C ASP A 14 1.85 53.25 12.19
N GLY A 15 1.59 51.97 12.04
CA GLY A 15 0.76 51.42 10.99
C GLY A 15 1.41 50.95 9.70
N ALA A 16 2.21 49.92 9.74
CA ALA A 16 2.32 49.04 8.59
C ALA A 16 1.65 47.69 8.93
N SER A 17 0.32 47.68 8.99
CA SER A 17 -0.45 46.44 8.85
C SER A 17 -0.37 46.01 7.41
N GLY A 18 0.76 45.39 7.02
CA GLY A 18 0.87 44.66 5.78
C GLY A 18 -0.12 43.51 5.81
N PRO A 19 -0.73 43.12 4.64
CA PRO A 19 -1.57 41.93 4.60
C PRO A 19 -0.78 40.74 5.11
N ALA A 20 -1.31 40.05 6.11
CA ALA A 20 -0.74 38.83 6.61
C ALA A 20 -0.69 37.84 5.43
N ILE A 21 0.51 37.66 4.86
CA ILE A 21 0.77 36.56 3.91
C ILE A 21 0.56 35.31 4.73
N GLY A 22 -0.62 34.70 4.59
CA GLY A 22 -0.94 33.43 5.23
C GLY A 22 0.19 32.46 4.90
N ARG A 23 0.90 32.01 5.92
CA ARG A 23 1.84 30.90 5.74
C ARG A 23 1.06 29.75 5.12
N PRO A 24 1.50 29.19 3.98
CA PRO A 24 0.87 27.99 3.47
C PRO A 24 0.87 26.96 4.60
N SER A 25 -0.30 26.44 4.92
CA SER A 25 -0.43 25.38 5.89
C SER A 25 0.49 24.23 5.44
N PRO A 26 1.31 23.65 6.34
CA PRO A 26 2.09 22.49 5.98
C PRO A 26 1.12 21.43 5.46
N PRO A 27 1.48 20.69 4.40
CA PRO A 27 0.65 19.60 3.90
C PRO A 27 0.37 18.64 5.07
N PRO A 28 -0.83 18.05 5.16
CA PRO A 28 -1.16 17.11 6.22
C PRO A 28 -0.11 15.99 6.23
N ILE A 29 0.67 15.94 7.31
CA ILE A 29 1.61 14.84 7.57
C ILE A 29 0.73 13.68 8.00
N GLY A 30 0.32 12.83 7.07
CA GLY A 30 -0.56 11.70 7.37
C GLY A 30 -1.47 11.31 6.20
N GLY A 31 -1.05 11.51 4.97
CA GLY A 31 -1.66 10.81 3.85
C GLY A 31 -1.36 9.32 4.01
N SER A 32 -2.40 8.47 4.04
CA SER A 32 -2.23 7.03 3.85
C SER A 32 -1.30 6.81 2.66
N PRO A 33 -0.30 5.91 2.76
CA PRO A 33 0.61 5.66 1.65
C PRO A 33 -0.21 5.42 0.39
N GLN A 34 0.08 6.16 -0.68
CA GLN A 34 -0.65 6.03 -1.94
C GLN A 34 -0.49 4.60 -2.47
N PRO A 35 -1.57 4.00 -3.02
CA PRO A 35 -1.46 2.70 -3.65
C PRO A 35 -0.41 2.72 -4.76
N ILE A 36 0.39 1.66 -4.84
CA ILE A 36 1.40 1.49 -5.88
C ILE A 36 0.79 0.70 -7.03
N ALA A 37 0.83 1.24 -8.23
CA ALA A 37 0.43 0.51 -9.43
C ALA A 37 1.42 -0.64 -9.71
N ALA A 38 0.87 -1.81 -10.04
CA ALA A 38 1.65 -3.01 -10.28
C ALA A 38 1.30 -3.63 -11.64
N ARG A 39 2.33 -3.99 -12.40
CA ARG A 39 2.19 -4.84 -13.58
C ARG A 39 2.52 -6.26 -13.19
N VAL A 40 1.52 -7.14 -13.22
CA VAL A 40 1.70 -8.56 -12.93
C VAL A 40 2.55 -9.22 -14.03
N LEU A 41 3.57 -9.97 -13.62
CA LEU A 41 4.45 -10.69 -14.52
C LEU A 41 4.14 -12.19 -14.51
N LYS A 42 3.95 -12.77 -13.32
CA LYS A 42 3.73 -14.21 -13.14
C LYS A 42 3.01 -14.48 -11.82
N VAL A 43 2.01 -15.31 -11.82
CA VAL A 43 1.43 -15.87 -10.60
C VAL A 43 2.26 -17.08 -10.19
N VAL A 44 2.77 -17.07 -8.96
CA VAL A 44 3.66 -18.11 -8.41
C VAL A 44 2.84 -19.17 -7.68
N ASP A 45 2.08 -18.74 -6.67
CA ASP A 45 1.17 -19.56 -5.86
C ASP A 45 -0.20 -18.88 -5.75
N GLY A 46 -1.13 -19.49 -5.04
CA GLY A 46 -2.47 -18.95 -4.85
C GLY A 46 -2.54 -17.65 -4.06
N ASP A 47 -1.44 -17.22 -3.44
CA ASP A 47 -1.33 -16.00 -2.63
C ASP A 47 -0.07 -15.18 -2.93
N THR A 48 0.65 -15.52 -4.00
CA THR A 48 1.95 -14.92 -4.31
C THR A 48 2.11 -14.73 -5.83
N PHE A 49 2.58 -13.56 -6.24
CA PHE A 49 2.85 -13.26 -7.64
C PHE A 49 4.08 -12.36 -7.79
N ASP A 50 4.71 -12.41 -8.94
CA ASP A 50 5.79 -11.50 -9.32
C ASP A 50 5.20 -10.31 -10.10
N ALA A 51 5.64 -9.10 -9.77
CA ALA A 51 5.17 -7.87 -10.38
C ALA A 51 6.32 -6.88 -10.60
N ARG A 52 6.12 -6.02 -11.58
CA ARG A 52 6.90 -4.79 -11.75
C ARG A 52 6.10 -3.64 -11.15
N ILE A 53 6.71 -2.94 -10.19
CA ILE A 53 6.14 -1.78 -9.52
C ILE A 53 6.98 -0.54 -9.80
N GLU A 54 6.35 0.62 -9.80
CA GLU A 54 7.03 1.91 -9.89
C GLU A 54 7.00 2.58 -8.51
N ILE A 55 8.15 2.61 -7.83
CA ILE A 55 8.27 3.17 -6.48
C ILE A 55 8.38 4.69 -6.47
N LYS A 56 8.82 5.27 -7.54
CA LYS A 56 8.80 6.71 -7.84
C LYS A 56 8.95 6.89 -9.35
N PRO A 57 8.60 8.07 -9.91
CA PRO A 57 8.66 8.30 -11.34
C PRO A 57 10.00 7.86 -11.96
N GLY A 58 9.93 6.94 -12.92
CA GLY A 58 11.08 6.40 -13.63
C GLY A 58 11.85 5.29 -12.91
N LEU A 59 11.55 5.01 -11.62
CA LEU A 59 12.20 3.93 -10.87
C LEU A 59 11.27 2.72 -10.73
N ARG A 60 11.50 1.71 -11.56
CA ARG A 60 10.75 0.46 -11.57
C ARG A 60 11.58 -0.67 -10.99
N VAL A 61 10.96 -1.49 -10.15
CA VAL A 61 11.57 -2.69 -9.60
C VAL A 61 10.67 -3.89 -9.87
N THR A 62 11.30 -5.05 -10.08
CA THR A 62 10.60 -6.33 -10.11
C THR A 62 10.71 -6.96 -8.73
N THR A 63 9.58 -7.32 -8.15
CA THR A 63 9.52 -7.89 -6.81
C THR A 63 8.48 -8.99 -6.71
N ARG A 64 8.65 -9.87 -5.74
CA ARG A 64 7.65 -10.86 -5.37
C ARG A 64 6.71 -10.29 -4.32
N VAL A 65 5.41 -10.34 -4.62
CA VAL A 65 4.33 -9.81 -3.79
C VAL A 65 3.58 -10.97 -3.15
N ARG A 66 3.50 -10.95 -1.83
CA ARG A 66 2.68 -11.85 -1.01
C ARG A 66 1.41 -11.13 -0.61
N LEU A 67 0.25 -11.72 -0.83
CA LEU A 67 -1.03 -11.17 -0.41
C LEU A 67 -1.12 -11.15 1.12
N ARG A 68 -1.46 -9.99 1.67
CA ARG A 68 -1.71 -9.83 3.10
C ARG A 68 -3.04 -10.46 3.51
N GLY A 69 -3.06 -11.05 4.69
CA GLY A 69 -4.30 -11.53 5.33
C GLY A 69 -4.82 -12.86 4.82
N VAL A 70 -4.06 -13.57 3.97
CA VAL A 70 -4.52 -14.82 3.36
C VAL A 70 -3.40 -15.87 3.32
N ASP A 71 -3.78 -17.13 3.37
CA ASP A 71 -2.93 -18.29 3.16
C ASP A 71 -3.61 -19.22 2.14
N ALA A 72 -2.87 -19.64 1.13
CA ALA A 72 -3.30 -20.59 0.11
C ALA A 72 -2.49 -21.87 0.18
N PRO A 73 -3.02 -22.99 -0.34
CA PRO A 73 -2.26 -24.22 -0.47
C PRO A 73 -1.02 -24.02 -1.36
N GLU A 74 0.04 -24.74 -1.04
CA GLU A 74 1.34 -24.64 -1.73
C GLU A 74 1.40 -25.62 -2.93
N LEU A 75 1.95 -25.18 -4.07
CA LEU A 75 2.17 -26.07 -5.22
C LEU A 75 3.18 -27.18 -4.91
N HIS A 76 4.17 -26.92 -4.04
CA HIS A 76 5.03 -27.96 -3.46
C HIS A 76 4.31 -28.64 -2.28
N ALA A 77 3.26 -29.38 -2.61
CA ALA A 77 2.30 -29.94 -1.69
C ALA A 77 2.81 -31.18 -0.95
N ALA A 78 2.31 -31.39 0.27
CA ALA A 78 2.56 -32.59 1.05
C ALA A 78 1.61 -33.76 0.67
N CYS A 79 0.49 -33.46 0.00
CA CYS A 79 -0.53 -34.43 -0.44
C CYS A 79 -1.23 -33.98 -1.72
N ASP A 80 -1.97 -34.87 -2.35
CA ASP A 80 -2.70 -34.57 -3.58
C ASP A 80 -3.81 -33.55 -3.39
N GLU A 81 -4.50 -33.58 -2.26
CA GLU A 81 -5.54 -32.61 -1.91
C GLU A 81 -4.97 -31.20 -1.86
N GLU A 82 -3.82 -31.02 -1.23
CA GLU A 82 -3.13 -29.73 -1.19
C GLU A 82 -2.71 -29.28 -2.60
N ARG A 83 -2.19 -30.17 -3.42
CA ARG A 83 -1.78 -29.84 -4.79
C ARG A 83 -2.96 -29.40 -5.64
N ILE A 84 -4.08 -30.11 -5.58
CA ILE A 84 -5.31 -29.77 -6.30
C ILE A 84 -5.83 -28.39 -5.81
N GLY A 85 -5.83 -28.17 -4.50
CA GLY A 85 -6.21 -26.91 -3.92
C GLY A 85 -5.29 -25.76 -4.35
N ALA A 86 -3.97 -25.99 -4.39
CA ALA A 86 -2.98 -25.01 -4.84
C ALA A 86 -3.17 -24.61 -6.30
N GLU A 87 -3.43 -25.56 -7.18
CA GLU A 87 -3.73 -25.30 -8.59
C GLU A 87 -5.03 -24.49 -8.75
N ALA A 88 -6.05 -24.79 -7.95
CA ALA A 88 -7.31 -24.05 -7.95
C ALA A 88 -7.10 -22.61 -7.47
N ALA A 89 -6.36 -22.43 -6.38
CA ALA A 89 -6.03 -21.11 -5.84
C ALA A 89 -5.19 -20.27 -6.81
N GLN A 90 -4.20 -20.89 -7.48
CA GLN A 90 -3.38 -20.23 -8.49
C GLN A 90 -4.22 -19.78 -9.70
N ARG A 91 -5.13 -20.64 -10.18
CA ARG A 91 -6.04 -20.27 -11.28
C ARG A 91 -6.96 -19.12 -10.89
N ALA A 92 -7.51 -19.15 -9.67
CA ALA A 92 -8.38 -18.09 -9.17
C ALA A 92 -7.64 -16.76 -9.05
N LEU A 93 -6.43 -16.75 -8.48
CA LEU A 93 -5.62 -15.54 -8.39
C LEU A 93 -5.28 -14.99 -9.78
N ARG A 94 -4.89 -15.86 -10.72
CA ARG A 94 -4.59 -15.46 -12.11
C ARG A 94 -5.80 -14.80 -12.78
N ALA A 95 -6.99 -15.36 -12.61
CA ALA A 95 -8.22 -14.80 -13.16
C ALA A 95 -8.56 -13.42 -12.57
N ILE A 96 -8.42 -13.25 -11.26
CA ILE A 96 -8.68 -11.97 -10.59
C ILE A 96 -7.66 -10.92 -11.04
N LEU A 97 -6.36 -11.23 -11.05
CA LEU A 97 -5.33 -10.28 -11.48
C LEU A 97 -5.44 -9.90 -12.96
N ALA A 98 -6.01 -10.77 -13.80
CA ALA A 98 -6.28 -10.49 -15.21
C ALA A 98 -7.34 -9.39 -15.43
N GLU A 99 -8.13 -9.03 -14.41
CA GLU A 99 -9.05 -7.89 -14.46
C GLU A 99 -8.31 -6.56 -14.72
N GLY A 100 -7.02 -6.50 -14.40
CA GLY A 100 -6.18 -5.31 -14.60
C GLY A 100 -6.38 -4.23 -13.56
N GLY A 101 -5.65 -3.11 -13.72
CA GLY A 101 -5.69 -2.02 -12.76
C GLY A 101 -5.18 -2.43 -11.37
N VAL A 102 -4.20 -3.34 -11.33
CA VAL A 102 -3.66 -3.89 -10.07
C VAL A 102 -2.94 -2.80 -9.29
N THR A 103 -3.33 -2.64 -8.03
CA THR A 103 -2.70 -1.73 -7.07
C THR A 103 -2.38 -2.46 -5.78
N ILE A 104 -1.31 -2.02 -5.11
CA ILE A 104 -0.84 -2.59 -3.85
C ILE A 104 -0.80 -1.47 -2.81
N HIS A 105 -1.38 -1.70 -1.65
CA HIS A 105 -1.37 -0.80 -0.50
C HIS A 105 -1.10 -1.57 0.79
N ASP A 106 -1.01 -0.88 1.93
CA ASP A 106 -0.63 -1.47 3.21
C ASP A 106 0.68 -2.26 3.14
N LEU A 107 1.68 -1.65 2.52
CA LEU A 107 2.95 -2.29 2.24
C LEU A 107 3.70 -2.66 3.51
N GLY A 108 4.28 -3.82 3.50
CA GLY A 108 5.16 -4.34 4.54
C GLY A 108 6.14 -5.35 3.95
N GLU A 109 6.87 -5.98 4.82
CA GLU A 109 7.78 -7.05 4.46
C GLU A 109 7.46 -8.28 5.32
N ASP A 110 7.46 -9.44 4.71
CA ASP A 110 7.31 -10.67 5.47
C ASP A 110 8.68 -11.17 6.00
N LYS A 111 8.66 -12.20 6.82
CA LYS A 111 9.86 -12.77 7.43
C LYS A 111 10.88 -13.35 6.44
N TYR A 112 10.51 -13.46 5.16
CA TYR A 112 11.36 -13.96 4.07
C TYR A 112 11.82 -12.85 3.13
N GLY A 113 11.55 -11.58 3.46
CA GLY A 113 11.93 -10.43 2.62
C GLY A 113 11.05 -10.23 1.39
N ARG A 114 9.85 -10.85 1.34
CA ARG A 114 8.88 -10.59 0.26
C ARG A 114 8.06 -9.35 0.56
N LEU A 115 7.71 -8.60 -0.48
CA LEU A 115 6.78 -7.49 -0.33
C LEU A 115 5.40 -8.02 0.09
N LEU A 116 4.94 -7.63 1.26
CA LEU A 116 3.62 -7.96 1.78
C LEU A 116 2.68 -6.78 1.53
N GLY A 117 1.51 -7.03 0.94
CA GLY A 117 0.57 -5.96 0.65
C GLY A 117 -0.86 -6.41 0.46
N THR A 118 -1.77 -5.48 0.63
CA THR A 118 -3.18 -5.62 0.26
C THR A 118 -3.31 -5.24 -1.20
N VAL A 119 -3.91 -6.13 -2.00
CA VAL A 119 -3.99 -6.00 -3.46
C VAL A 119 -5.42 -5.79 -3.87
N ALA A 120 -5.62 -4.83 -4.77
CA ALA A 120 -6.89 -4.56 -5.45
C ALA A 120 -6.70 -4.62 -6.96
N THR A 121 -7.78 -4.92 -7.67
CA THR A 121 -7.86 -4.79 -9.13
C THR A 121 -8.95 -3.79 -9.51
N ARG A 122 -9.17 -3.60 -10.81
CA ARG A 122 -10.24 -2.71 -11.30
C ARG A 122 -11.62 -3.13 -10.79
N ALA A 123 -11.90 -4.42 -10.70
CA ALA A 123 -13.21 -4.97 -10.31
C ALA A 123 -13.24 -5.57 -8.90
N THR A 124 -12.09 -5.91 -8.33
CA THR A 124 -11.96 -6.60 -7.03
C THR A 124 -11.25 -5.70 -6.02
N PRO A 125 -11.97 -5.09 -5.06
CA PRO A 125 -11.39 -4.14 -4.09
C PRO A 125 -10.38 -4.78 -3.13
N ASN A 126 -10.52 -6.08 -2.84
CA ASN A 126 -9.61 -6.84 -2.00
C ASN A 126 -9.48 -8.27 -2.54
N VAL A 127 -8.33 -8.56 -3.12
CA VAL A 127 -8.06 -9.86 -3.74
C VAL A 127 -8.01 -10.98 -2.71
N SER A 128 -7.47 -10.75 -1.52
CA SER A 128 -7.41 -11.73 -0.44
C SER A 128 -8.82 -12.17 0.00
N GLU A 129 -9.72 -11.22 0.20
CA GLU A 129 -11.11 -11.50 0.55
C GLU A 129 -11.84 -12.26 -0.56
N ALA A 130 -11.59 -11.93 -1.81
CA ALA A 130 -12.17 -12.63 -2.95
C ALA A 130 -11.73 -14.10 -3.01
N LEU A 131 -10.46 -14.40 -2.74
CA LEU A 131 -9.93 -15.77 -2.69
C LEU A 131 -10.55 -16.58 -1.54
N VAL A 132 -10.71 -15.97 -0.38
CA VAL A 132 -11.39 -16.59 0.77
C VAL A 132 -12.86 -16.87 0.44
N ALA A 133 -13.56 -15.91 -0.17
CA ALA A 133 -14.97 -16.08 -0.58
C ALA A 133 -15.14 -17.19 -1.62
N LYS A 134 -14.16 -17.42 -2.48
CA LYS A 134 -14.12 -18.54 -3.44
C LYS A 134 -13.79 -19.89 -2.78
N GLY A 135 -13.39 -19.92 -1.51
CA GLY A 135 -13.03 -21.12 -0.79
C GLY A 135 -11.68 -21.73 -1.20
N VAL A 136 -10.82 -20.98 -1.92
CA VAL A 136 -9.51 -21.44 -2.38
C VAL A 136 -8.35 -21.00 -1.49
N ALA A 137 -8.64 -20.16 -0.50
CA ALA A 137 -7.69 -19.69 0.48
C ALA A 137 -8.40 -19.48 1.81
N ARG A 138 -7.66 -19.34 2.89
CA ARG A 138 -8.17 -19.05 4.22
C ARG A 138 -7.56 -17.79 4.79
N ARG A 139 -8.26 -17.16 5.74
CA ARG A 139 -7.75 -15.99 6.46
C ARG A 139 -6.50 -16.36 7.25
N TYR A 140 -5.52 -15.48 7.21
CA TYR A 140 -4.25 -15.65 7.91
C TYR A 140 -3.67 -14.29 8.29
N ASP A 141 -3.50 -14.06 9.58
CA ASP A 141 -3.01 -12.81 10.16
C ASP A 141 -1.56 -12.91 10.70
N GLY A 142 -0.87 -13.98 10.35
CA GLY A 142 0.44 -14.35 10.90
C GLY A 142 0.31 -15.49 11.91
N GLY A 143 1.42 -15.90 12.50
CA GLY A 143 1.44 -16.99 13.46
C GLY A 143 1.65 -18.37 12.83
N ARG A 144 1.14 -19.42 13.49
CA ARG A 144 1.32 -20.80 13.05
C ARG A 144 0.37 -21.13 11.89
N ARG A 145 0.91 -21.60 10.80
CA ARG A 145 0.13 -22.15 9.68
C ARG A 145 -0.34 -23.56 10.03
N THR A 146 -1.60 -23.87 9.74
CA THR A 146 -2.12 -25.24 9.75
C THR A 146 -1.93 -25.88 8.38
N GLY A 147 -1.75 -27.20 8.31
CA GLY A 147 -1.63 -27.91 7.03
C GLY A 147 -2.89 -27.87 6.18
N TRP A 148 -2.78 -28.35 4.94
CA TRP A 148 -3.85 -28.45 3.97
C TRP A 148 -4.21 -29.92 3.64
N CYS A 149 -3.48 -30.81 4.25
CA CYS A 149 -3.72 -32.25 4.10
C CYS A 149 -4.60 -32.85 5.20
#